data_3dfbb7c5a07e60176a79237917e66311
#
_entry.id   3dfbb7c5a07e60176a79237917e66311
#
_cell.length_a   1.000
_cell.length_b   1.000
_cell.length_c   1.000
_cell.angle_alpha   90.00
_cell.angle_beta   90.00
_cell.angle_gamma   90.00
#
_symmetry.space_group_name_H-M   'P 1'
#
loop_
_entity.id
_entity.type
_entity.pdbx_description
1 polymer ?
#
loop_
_entity_poly.entity_id
_entity_poly.type
_entity_poly.pdbx_seq_one_letter_code
_entity_poly.pdbx_strand_id
1 'polypeptide(L)'
;RYSANHILDYIELDENHAMFEIPIPKDWADHSIGELDIRKKFNINIMGIKKNGKLELSISSDTVLKAGDTMLALGSNRNLQKCFHI
;
A
#
# COMPACT_ATOMS: atom_id res chain seq x y z
N ARG A 1 -12.03 -8.43 -10.76
CA ARG A 1 -12.46 -7.53 -9.70
C ARG A 1 -11.92 -7.93 -8.35
N TYR A 2 -11.64 -6.97 -7.51
CA TYR A 2 -10.91 -7.19 -6.27
C TYR A 2 -11.84 -7.42 -5.10
N SER A 3 -11.34 -8.12 -4.08
CA SER A 3 -12.10 -8.37 -2.85
C SER A 3 -12.33 -7.07 -2.08
N ALA A 4 -13.58 -6.80 -1.72
CA ALA A 4 -13.92 -5.62 -0.93
C ALA A 4 -13.36 -5.67 0.50
N ASN A 5 -12.97 -6.85 0.97
CA ASN A 5 -12.44 -7.00 2.33
C ASN A 5 -11.03 -6.46 2.51
N HIS A 6 -10.30 -6.30 1.41
CA HIS A 6 -8.89 -5.92 1.46
C HIS A 6 -8.60 -4.56 0.85
N ILE A 7 -9.49 -4.08 -0.03
CA ILE A 7 -9.28 -2.83 -0.73
C ILE A 7 -10.39 -1.87 -0.37
N LEU A 8 -10.02 -0.74 0.23
CA LEU A 8 -10.97 0.29 0.61
C LEU A 8 -11.37 1.15 -0.58
N ASP A 9 -10.44 1.37 -1.49
CA ASP A 9 -10.68 2.12 -2.71
C ASP A 9 -9.59 1.79 -3.72
N TYR A 10 -9.87 2.01 -5.01
CA TYR A 10 -8.82 1.89 -6.00
C TYR A 10 -9.08 2.80 -7.19
N ILE A 11 -8.00 3.18 -7.86
CA ILE A 11 -8.03 4.00 -9.06
C ILE A 11 -7.30 3.23 -10.15
N GLU A 12 -8.00 2.94 -11.23
CA GLU A 12 -7.39 2.31 -12.40
C GLU A 12 -6.63 3.37 -13.18
N LEU A 13 -5.33 3.15 -13.38
CA LEU A 13 -4.47 4.10 -14.08
C LEU A 13 -4.39 3.78 -15.57
N ASP A 14 -4.32 2.51 -15.90
CA ASP A 14 -4.44 1.97 -17.24
C ASP A 14 -4.89 0.51 -17.10
N GLU A 15 -4.90 -0.25 -18.19
CA GLU A 15 -5.38 -1.62 -18.14
C GLU A 15 -4.53 -2.55 -17.26
N ASN A 16 -3.29 -2.16 -16.93
CA ASN A 16 -2.36 -2.99 -16.18
C ASN A 16 -1.92 -2.41 -14.85
N HIS A 17 -2.27 -1.16 -14.55
CA HIS A 17 -1.77 -0.47 -13.36
C HIS A 17 -2.88 0.19 -12.57
N ALA A 18 -2.72 0.22 -11.26
CA ALA A 18 -3.70 0.81 -10.37
C ALA A 18 -3.04 1.38 -9.12
N MET A 19 -3.79 2.18 -8.40
CA MET A 19 -3.44 2.61 -7.05
C MET A 19 -4.55 2.14 -6.13
N PHE A 20 -4.16 1.43 -5.07
CA PHE A 20 -5.08 0.89 -4.08
C PHE A 20 -4.95 1.65 -2.77
N GLU A 21 -6.09 1.90 -2.12
CA GLU A 21 -6.09 2.25 -0.70
C GLU A 21 -6.35 0.96 0.07
N ILE A 22 -5.42 0.60 0.95
CA ILE A 22 -5.45 -0.70 1.62
C ILE A 22 -4.97 -0.54 3.06
N PRO A 23 -5.59 -1.25 4.02
CA PRO A 23 -5.10 -1.22 5.39
C PRO A 23 -3.67 -1.72 5.49
N ILE A 24 -2.91 -1.16 6.42
CA ILE A 24 -1.56 -1.64 6.70
C ILE A 24 -1.66 -3.10 7.13
N PRO A 25 -0.99 -4.04 6.43
CA PRO A 25 -0.97 -5.44 6.85
C PRO A 25 -0.39 -5.59 8.26
N LYS A 26 -0.87 -6.56 9.01
CA LYS A 26 -0.44 -6.76 10.40
C LYS A 26 1.06 -6.99 10.52
N ASP A 27 1.63 -7.76 9.61
CA ASP A 27 3.06 -8.07 9.63
C ASP A 27 3.93 -6.91 9.12
N TRP A 28 3.32 -5.84 8.61
CA TRP A 28 4.03 -4.62 8.23
C TRP A 28 4.01 -3.58 9.36
N ALA A 29 3.11 -3.72 10.31
CA ALA A 29 2.96 -2.75 11.39
C ALA A 29 4.21 -2.68 12.25
N ASP A 30 4.58 -1.46 12.65
CA ASP A 30 5.74 -1.14 13.47
C ASP A 30 7.10 -1.38 12.76
N HIS A 31 7.05 -1.56 11.45
CA HIS A 31 8.25 -1.61 10.61
C HIS A 31 8.33 -0.39 9.73
N SER A 32 9.55 0.02 9.39
CA SER A 32 9.74 1.12 8.44
C SER A 32 9.53 0.61 7.01
N ILE A 33 9.16 1.53 6.13
CA ILE A 33 9.01 1.21 4.71
C ILE A 33 10.32 0.63 4.16
N GLY A 34 11.46 1.21 4.55
CA GLY A 34 12.77 0.77 4.09
C GLY A 34 13.12 -0.64 4.53
N GLU A 35 12.84 -1.00 5.80
CA GLU A 35 13.17 -2.34 6.27
C GLU A 35 12.30 -3.41 5.64
N LEU A 36 11.09 -3.06 5.22
CA LEU A 36 10.20 -4.00 4.53
C LEU A 36 10.63 -4.24 3.08
N ASP A 37 11.38 -3.32 2.51
CA ASP A 37 11.96 -3.44 1.17
C ASP A 37 10.90 -3.75 0.09
N ILE A 38 9.77 -3.08 0.20
CA ILE A 38 8.56 -3.35 -0.57
C ILE A 38 8.80 -3.19 -2.06
N ARG A 39 9.48 -2.11 -2.43
CA ARG A 39 9.76 -1.81 -3.83
C ARG A 39 10.60 -2.90 -4.49
N LYS A 40 11.62 -3.38 -3.79
CA LYS A 40 12.51 -4.42 -4.31
C LYS A 40 11.81 -5.77 -4.36
N LYS A 41 11.08 -6.11 -3.31
CA LYS A 41 10.44 -7.42 -3.21
C LYS A 41 9.22 -7.56 -4.10
N PHE A 42 8.40 -6.51 -4.21
CA PHE A 42 7.10 -6.59 -4.87
C PHE A 42 6.96 -5.65 -6.06
N ASN A 43 7.91 -4.75 -6.24
CA ASN A 43 7.87 -3.74 -7.31
C ASN A 43 6.59 -2.89 -7.26
N ILE A 44 6.22 -2.48 -6.06
CA ILE A 44 5.15 -1.51 -5.84
C ILE A 44 5.70 -0.31 -5.07
N ASN A 45 5.01 0.82 -5.16
CA ASN A 45 5.39 2.05 -4.48
C ASN A 45 4.31 2.43 -3.48
N ILE A 46 4.73 2.80 -2.28
CA ILE A 46 3.83 3.39 -1.29
C ILE A 46 3.82 4.89 -1.53
N MET A 47 2.68 5.44 -1.90
CA MET A 47 2.55 6.84 -2.29
C MET A 47 2.17 7.73 -1.13
N GLY A 48 1.53 7.19 -0.11
CA GLY A 48 1.11 7.95 1.04
C GLY A 48 0.48 7.07 2.09
N ILE A 49 0.25 7.65 3.26
CA ILE A 49 -0.38 6.98 4.38
C ILE A 49 -1.54 7.84 4.85
N LYS A 50 -2.68 7.22 5.18
CA LYS A 50 -3.80 7.91 5.80
C LYS A 50 -3.87 7.56 7.28
N LYS A 51 -3.86 8.61 8.10
CA LYS A 51 -4.01 8.52 9.55
C LYS A 51 -5.25 9.30 9.94
N ASN A 52 -6.26 8.61 10.50
CA ASN A 52 -7.50 9.26 10.90
C ASN A 52 -8.12 10.08 9.77
N GLY A 53 -8.11 9.54 8.57
CA GLY A 53 -8.67 10.20 7.39
C GLY A 53 -7.80 11.28 6.78
N LYS A 54 -6.63 11.56 7.36
CA LYS A 54 -5.72 12.58 6.84
C LYS A 54 -4.60 11.94 6.04
N LEU A 55 -4.40 12.42 4.83
CA LEU A 55 -3.39 11.91 3.92
C LEU A 55 -2.03 12.53 4.24
N GLU A 56 -1.02 11.70 4.44
CA GLU A 56 0.36 12.09 4.62
C GLU A 56 1.18 11.62 3.42
N LEU A 57 1.74 12.57 2.68
CA LEU A 57 2.55 12.28 1.49
C LEU A 57 4.05 12.44 1.76
N SER A 58 4.43 13.09 2.87
CA SER A 58 5.84 13.29 3.23
C SER A 58 6.37 12.04 3.91
N ILE A 59 6.50 10.97 3.14
CA ILE A 59 6.99 9.68 3.64
C ILE A 59 8.36 9.37 3.05
N SER A 60 9.11 8.53 3.75
CA SER A 60 10.44 8.11 3.31
C SER A 60 10.69 6.66 3.75
N SER A 61 11.87 6.15 3.47
CA SER A 61 12.25 4.81 3.92
C SER A 61 12.24 4.67 5.45
N ASP A 62 12.37 5.78 6.18
CA ASP A 62 12.36 5.78 7.65
C ASP A 62 10.98 5.84 8.25
N THR A 63 9.95 6.05 7.44
CA THR A 63 8.58 6.13 7.92
C THR A 63 8.13 4.77 8.44
N VAL A 64 7.67 4.73 9.70
CA VAL A 64 7.19 3.52 10.35
C VAL A 64 5.68 3.40 10.10
N LEU A 65 5.26 2.24 9.63
CA LEU A 65 3.84 1.97 9.38
C LEU A 65 3.17 1.56 10.67
N LYS A 66 1.90 1.94 10.84
CA LYS A 66 1.16 1.67 12.06
C LYS A 66 -0.13 0.90 11.78
N ALA A 67 -0.43 -0.06 12.65
CA ALA A 67 -1.70 -0.78 12.59
C ALA A 67 -2.87 0.21 12.71
N GLY A 68 -3.91 -0.03 11.95
CA GLY A 68 -5.08 0.84 11.95
C GLY A 68 -5.04 1.96 10.92
N ASP A 69 -3.87 2.28 10.40
CA ASP A 69 -3.73 3.22 9.30
C ASP A 69 -3.98 2.52 7.96
N THR A 70 -4.20 3.31 6.92
CA THR A 70 -4.26 2.79 5.55
C THR A 70 -3.15 3.42 4.73
N MET A 71 -2.87 2.84 3.58
CA MET A 71 -1.84 3.37 2.69
C MET A 71 -2.34 3.35 1.25
N LEU A 72 -1.72 4.20 0.43
CA LEU A 72 -1.93 4.21 -1.02
C LEU A 72 -0.76 3.48 -1.66
N ALA A 73 -1.05 2.37 -2.32
CA ALA A 73 -0.04 1.54 -2.97
C ALA A 73 -0.25 1.58 -4.48
N LEU A 74 0.84 1.83 -5.21
CA LEU A 74 0.84 1.99 -6.66
C LEU A 74 1.67 0.90 -7.30
N GLY A 75 1.15 0.26 -8.33
CA GLY A 75 1.91 -0.75 -9.06
C GLY A 75 1.08 -1.39 -10.15
N SER A 76 1.63 -2.45 -10.75
CA SER A 76 0.85 -3.25 -11.68
C SER A 76 -0.22 -4.03 -10.92
N ASN A 77 -1.33 -4.31 -11.59
CA ASN A 77 -2.40 -5.11 -10.98
C ASN A 77 -1.87 -6.43 -10.45
N ARG A 78 -1.01 -7.07 -11.24
CA ARG A 78 -0.41 -8.35 -10.87
C ARG A 78 0.43 -8.26 -9.60
N ASN A 79 1.29 -7.25 -9.53
CA ASN A 79 2.15 -7.06 -8.36
C ASN A 79 1.36 -6.71 -7.11
N LEU A 80 0.33 -5.86 -7.25
CA LEU A 80 -0.53 -5.51 -6.13
C LEU A 80 -1.29 -6.72 -5.60
N GLN A 81 -1.85 -7.53 -6.50
CA GLN A 81 -2.57 -8.75 -6.12
C GLN A 81 -1.64 -9.72 -5.40
N LYS A 82 -0.44 -9.89 -5.93
CA LYS A 82 0.55 -10.80 -5.35
C LYS A 82 1.02 -10.33 -3.97
N CYS A 83 1.29 -9.04 -3.83
CA CYS A 83 1.77 -8.46 -2.59
C CYS A 83 0.73 -8.56 -1.47
N PHE A 84 -0.52 -8.27 -1.78
CA PHE A 84 -1.58 -8.19 -0.78
C PHE A 84 -2.50 -9.42 -0.76
N HIS A 85 -2.23 -10.42 -1.55
CA HIS A 85 -2.99 -11.68 -1.60
C HIS A 85 -4.46 -11.48 -1.95
N ILE A 86 -4.72 -10.70 -2.95
CA ILE A 86 -6.09 -10.36 -3.35
C ILE A 86 -6.42 -10.76 -4.79
#